data_aee2fd902a35c8f46bd81be8ed91466f
#
_entry.id   aee2fd902a35c8f46bd81be8ed91466f
#
_cell.length_a   1.000
_cell.length_b   1.000
_cell.length_c   1.000
_cell.angle_alpha   90.00
_cell.angle_beta   90.00
_cell.angle_gamma   90.00
#
_symmetry.space_group_name_H-M   'P 1'
#
loop_
_entity.id
_entity.type
_entity.pdbx_description
1 polymer ?
#
loop_
_entity_poly.entity_id
_entity_poly.type
_entity_poly.pdbx_seq_one_letter_code
_entity_poly.pdbx_strand_id
1 'polypeptide(L)'
;MEDQELLRYSKQIMLPQVDVEGQQKIMDATVLIVGMGGLGSPTALYLAAAGVGHLIIADFDQVELSNLQRQIIHQTKDIGDDKVNSAKNKLTELNPNIKITIANELIHTGNLPDLIKGVDIVLDGTDNFESRFEINQICVEHQKPLVSAAVVRFEGQVSVFKGFEKDQPCYQCLYSVEGEDNESCIDNGVLAPVAGLVGTLQALQAIKVILELGDQLSGSLLLVDALDLSFRKVKISKDMKCPVCNSSK
;
A
#
# COMPACT_ATOMS: atom_id res chain seq x y z
N MET A 1 13.31 -8.16 -20.75
CA MET A 1 12.09 -9.00 -20.78
C MET A 1 12.23 -10.12 -21.79
N GLU A 2 11.83 -11.34 -21.39
CA GLU A 2 11.75 -12.49 -22.29
C GLU A 2 10.39 -12.54 -23.01
N ASP A 3 10.26 -13.38 -24.05
CA ASP A 3 9.03 -13.48 -24.87
C ASP A 3 7.77 -13.79 -24.05
N GLN A 4 7.90 -14.64 -23.01
CA GLN A 4 6.78 -14.97 -22.11
C GLN A 4 6.35 -13.78 -21.27
N GLU A 5 7.27 -12.93 -20.82
CA GLU A 5 6.99 -11.71 -20.07
C GLU A 5 6.36 -10.66 -20.97
N LEU A 6 6.86 -10.50 -22.20
CA LEU A 6 6.25 -9.63 -23.21
C LEU A 6 4.80 -10.02 -23.48
N LEU A 7 4.51 -11.32 -23.55
CA LEU A 7 3.14 -11.81 -23.73
C LEU A 7 2.29 -11.55 -22.49
N ARG A 8 2.81 -11.84 -21.28
CA ARG A 8 2.11 -11.67 -20.00
C ARG A 8 1.69 -10.21 -19.79
N TYR A 9 2.60 -9.27 -20.06
CA TYR A 9 2.37 -7.84 -19.80
C TYR A 9 1.95 -7.07 -21.06
N SER A 10 1.64 -7.75 -22.18
CA SER A 10 1.34 -7.12 -23.48
C SER A 10 0.27 -6.02 -23.39
N LYS A 11 -0.77 -6.20 -22.57
CA LYS A 11 -1.84 -5.20 -22.43
C LYS A 11 -1.41 -3.93 -21.69
N GLN A 12 -0.43 -4.01 -20.82
CA GLN A 12 0.18 -2.84 -20.17
C GLN A 12 1.18 -2.15 -21.10
N ILE A 13 2.01 -2.95 -21.80
CA ILE A 13 3.00 -2.46 -22.76
C ILE A 13 2.34 -1.70 -23.93
N MET A 14 1.13 -2.07 -24.31
CA MET A 14 0.36 -1.34 -25.35
C MET A 14 -0.07 0.06 -24.94
N LEU A 15 -0.01 0.42 -23.67
CA LEU A 15 -0.32 1.78 -23.21
C LEU A 15 0.88 2.70 -23.48
N PRO A 16 0.73 3.80 -24.26
CA PRO A 16 1.83 4.70 -24.56
C PRO A 16 2.53 5.31 -23.35
N GLN A 17 1.84 5.36 -22.20
CA GLN A 17 2.38 5.87 -20.94
C GLN A 17 3.20 4.83 -20.16
N VAL A 18 3.08 3.55 -20.51
CA VAL A 18 3.82 2.45 -19.90
C VAL A 18 4.92 1.99 -20.84
N ASP A 19 4.55 1.51 -22.03
CA ASP A 19 5.40 0.89 -23.04
C ASP A 19 6.34 -0.21 -22.49
N VAL A 20 7.36 -0.58 -23.24
CA VAL A 20 8.37 -1.58 -22.83
C VAL A 20 9.26 -1.05 -21.71
N GLU A 21 9.60 0.24 -21.75
CA GLU A 21 10.47 0.87 -20.76
C GLU A 21 9.76 0.99 -19.39
N GLY A 22 8.51 1.43 -19.39
CA GLY A 22 7.72 1.50 -18.16
C GLY A 22 7.45 0.13 -17.56
N GLN A 23 7.18 -0.90 -18.38
CA GLN A 23 7.03 -2.26 -17.88
C GLN A 23 8.35 -2.75 -17.25
N GLN A 24 9.49 -2.40 -17.84
CA GLN A 24 10.78 -2.75 -17.23
C GLN A 24 10.97 -2.05 -15.87
N LYS A 25 10.60 -0.78 -15.73
CA LYS A 25 10.62 -0.07 -14.43
C LYS A 25 9.74 -0.76 -13.38
N ILE A 26 8.56 -1.25 -13.77
CA ILE A 26 7.69 -2.03 -12.86
C ILE A 26 8.39 -3.33 -12.43
N MET A 27 9.03 -4.04 -13.36
CA MET A 27 9.73 -5.30 -13.08
C MET A 27 11.00 -5.10 -12.24
N ASP A 28 11.63 -3.95 -12.32
CA ASP A 28 12.83 -3.63 -11.52
C ASP A 28 12.48 -3.11 -10.12
N ALA A 29 11.22 -2.72 -9.89
CA ALA A 29 10.79 -2.10 -8.64
C ALA A 29 10.68 -3.11 -7.48
N THR A 30 11.04 -2.63 -6.29
CA THR A 30 10.85 -3.32 -5.01
C THR A 30 9.81 -2.57 -4.16
N VAL A 31 8.74 -3.24 -3.80
CA VAL A 31 7.62 -2.68 -3.05
C VAL A 31 7.46 -3.39 -1.71
N LEU A 32 7.41 -2.62 -0.62
CA LEU A 32 7.03 -3.13 0.71
C LEU A 32 5.55 -2.87 0.95
N ILE A 33 4.80 -3.92 1.30
CA ILE A 33 3.38 -3.84 1.69
C ILE A 33 3.28 -4.24 3.16
N VAL A 34 2.85 -3.32 4.00
CA VAL A 34 2.59 -3.57 5.43
C VAL A 34 1.10 -3.80 5.63
N GLY A 35 0.76 -5.00 6.12
CA GLY A 35 -0.61 -5.47 6.28
C GLY A 35 -1.13 -6.28 5.08
N MET A 36 -1.46 -7.56 5.31
CA MET A 36 -2.07 -8.48 4.32
C MET A 36 -3.56 -8.68 4.59
N GLY A 37 -4.21 -7.64 5.10
CA GLY A 37 -5.63 -7.59 5.40
C GLY A 37 -6.51 -7.26 4.20
N GLY A 38 -7.64 -6.56 4.45
CA GLY A 38 -8.62 -6.19 3.42
C GLY A 38 -8.10 -5.23 2.35
N LEU A 39 -7.16 -4.34 2.69
CA LEU A 39 -6.48 -3.44 1.75
C LEU A 39 -5.29 -4.10 1.09
N GLY A 40 -4.41 -4.74 1.87
CA GLY A 40 -3.21 -5.39 1.34
C GLY A 40 -3.50 -6.53 0.38
N SER A 41 -4.60 -7.27 0.57
CA SER A 41 -5.01 -8.37 -0.31
C SER A 41 -5.15 -7.93 -1.78
N PRO A 42 -6.05 -7.03 -2.14
CA PRO A 42 -6.18 -6.56 -3.53
C PRO A 42 -4.94 -5.81 -4.01
N THR A 43 -4.30 -5.04 -3.13
CA THR A 43 -3.07 -4.31 -3.45
C THR A 43 -1.98 -5.28 -3.92
N ALA A 44 -1.67 -6.31 -3.14
CA ALA A 44 -0.64 -7.30 -3.48
C ALA A 44 -0.99 -8.10 -4.74
N LEU A 45 -2.25 -8.50 -4.91
CA LEU A 45 -2.71 -9.23 -6.09
C LEU A 45 -2.51 -8.42 -7.38
N TYR A 46 -2.89 -7.13 -7.39
CA TYR A 46 -2.73 -6.29 -8.59
C TYR A 46 -1.26 -5.95 -8.87
N LEU A 47 -0.43 -5.71 -7.85
CA LEU A 47 1.00 -5.45 -8.05
C LEU A 47 1.72 -6.69 -8.56
N ALA A 48 1.42 -7.87 -8.04
CA ALA A 48 1.95 -9.14 -8.55
C ALA A 48 1.53 -9.42 -9.99
N ALA A 49 0.23 -9.23 -10.30
CA ALA A 49 -0.30 -9.40 -11.65
C ALA A 49 0.32 -8.41 -12.64
N ALA A 50 0.55 -7.15 -12.22
CA ALA A 50 1.20 -6.12 -13.01
C ALA A 50 2.70 -6.36 -13.24
N GLY A 51 3.33 -7.27 -12.48
CA GLY A 51 4.71 -7.66 -12.64
C GLY A 51 5.70 -6.81 -11.86
N VAL A 52 5.31 -6.25 -10.70
CA VAL A 52 6.29 -5.67 -9.78
C VAL A 52 7.29 -6.75 -9.39
N GLY A 53 8.57 -6.50 -9.68
CA GLY A 53 9.58 -7.56 -9.67
C GLY A 53 9.88 -8.12 -8.28
N HIS A 54 9.77 -7.31 -7.24
CA HIS A 54 9.95 -7.77 -5.87
C HIS A 54 8.89 -7.19 -4.93
N LEU A 55 8.09 -8.05 -4.32
CA LEU A 55 7.18 -7.70 -3.24
C LEU A 55 7.74 -8.18 -1.90
N ILE A 56 7.89 -7.27 -0.95
CA ILE A 56 8.13 -7.59 0.46
C ILE A 56 6.78 -7.42 1.16
N ILE A 57 6.26 -8.49 1.74
CA ILE A 57 4.96 -8.47 2.41
C ILE A 57 5.15 -8.71 3.91
N ALA A 58 4.58 -7.84 4.74
CA ALA A 58 4.73 -7.85 6.19
C ALA A 58 3.36 -7.91 6.87
N ASP A 59 3.16 -8.88 7.72
CA ASP A 59 1.98 -9.06 8.59
C ASP A 59 2.33 -10.08 9.68
N PHE A 60 1.81 -9.91 10.89
CA PHE A 60 2.09 -10.80 12.03
C PHE A 60 0.91 -11.70 12.41
N ASP A 61 -0.25 -11.47 11.79
CA ASP A 61 -1.48 -12.17 12.10
C ASP A 61 -1.59 -13.52 11.39
N GLN A 62 -2.53 -14.32 11.90
CA GLN A 62 -3.01 -15.54 11.26
C GLN A 62 -4.33 -15.28 10.53
N VAL A 63 -4.61 -16.16 9.57
CA VAL A 63 -5.88 -16.15 8.82
C VAL A 63 -6.99 -16.66 9.70
N GLU A 64 -8.05 -15.86 9.84
CA GLU A 64 -9.26 -16.21 10.59
C GLU A 64 -10.48 -16.28 9.66
N LEU A 65 -11.49 -17.05 10.05
CA LEU A 65 -12.75 -17.15 9.30
C LEU A 65 -13.40 -15.75 9.11
N SER A 66 -13.35 -14.90 10.12
CA SER A 66 -13.87 -13.53 10.13
C SER A 66 -13.18 -12.61 9.14
N ASN A 67 -11.99 -12.98 8.67
CA ASN A 67 -11.20 -12.21 7.71
C ASN A 67 -11.63 -12.46 6.26
N LEU A 68 -12.08 -13.67 5.93
CA LEU A 68 -12.25 -14.14 4.56
C LEU A 68 -13.27 -13.36 3.74
N GLN A 69 -14.20 -12.67 4.40
CA GLN A 69 -15.20 -11.86 3.71
C GLN A 69 -14.59 -10.64 2.96
N ARG A 70 -13.36 -10.18 3.34
CA ARG A 70 -12.70 -9.03 2.71
C ARG A 70 -11.22 -9.23 2.38
N GLN A 71 -10.56 -10.21 2.98
CA GLN A 71 -9.14 -10.53 2.74
C GLN A 71 -9.02 -11.59 1.65
N ILE A 72 -9.31 -11.20 0.40
CA ILE A 72 -9.55 -12.08 -0.75
C ILE A 72 -8.32 -12.87 -1.24
N ILE A 73 -7.14 -12.56 -0.73
CA ILE A 73 -5.92 -13.31 -1.00
C ILE A 73 -5.89 -14.65 -0.26
N HIS A 74 -6.60 -14.76 0.86
CA HIS A 74 -6.68 -15.95 1.70
C HIS A 74 -7.91 -16.82 1.34
N GLN A 75 -7.83 -18.08 1.68
CA GLN A 75 -8.88 -19.09 1.42
C GLN A 75 -9.26 -19.82 2.71
N THR A 76 -10.41 -20.50 2.70
CA THR A 76 -10.88 -21.28 3.87
C THR A 76 -9.87 -22.33 4.33
N LYS A 77 -9.11 -22.92 3.40
CA LYS A 77 -8.05 -23.90 3.71
C LYS A 77 -6.85 -23.29 4.46
N ASP A 78 -6.69 -21.98 4.40
CA ASP A 78 -5.56 -21.25 4.99
C ASP A 78 -5.85 -20.79 6.43
N ILE A 79 -7.05 -21.09 6.98
CA ILE A 79 -7.40 -20.71 8.37
C ILE A 79 -6.39 -21.32 9.34
N GLY A 80 -5.76 -20.45 10.15
CA GLY A 80 -4.71 -20.79 11.10
C GLY A 80 -3.29 -20.67 10.57
N ASP A 81 -3.11 -20.50 9.25
CA ASP A 81 -1.81 -20.18 8.66
C ASP A 81 -1.46 -18.69 8.89
N ASP A 82 -0.18 -18.36 8.93
CA ASP A 82 0.25 -16.98 8.94
C ASP A 82 -0.18 -16.28 7.64
N LYS A 83 -0.73 -15.08 7.73
CA LYS A 83 -1.21 -14.31 6.57
C LYS A 83 -0.14 -14.15 5.50
N VAL A 84 1.10 -13.89 5.89
CA VAL A 84 2.21 -13.73 4.93
C VAL A 84 2.52 -15.02 4.15
N ASN A 85 2.39 -16.18 4.78
CA ASN A 85 2.62 -17.47 4.12
C ASN A 85 1.49 -17.80 3.12
N SER A 86 0.22 -17.63 3.54
CA SER A 86 -0.95 -17.79 2.67
C SER A 86 -0.86 -16.83 1.47
N ALA A 87 -0.55 -15.54 1.72
CA ALA A 87 -0.41 -14.54 0.67
C ALA A 87 0.73 -14.88 -0.30
N LYS A 88 1.92 -15.27 0.20
CA LYS A 88 3.05 -15.66 -0.65
C LYS A 88 2.69 -16.80 -1.60
N ASN A 89 2.02 -17.84 -1.10
CA ASN A 89 1.60 -18.97 -1.91
C ASN A 89 0.69 -18.51 -3.06
N LYS A 90 -0.32 -17.69 -2.73
CA LYS A 90 -1.26 -17.16 -3.72
C LYS A 90 -0.62 -16.26 -4.76
N LEU A 91 0.29 -15.38 -4.35
CA LEU A 91 1.00 -14.46 -5.25
C LEU A 91 1.96 -15.21 -6.17
N THR A 92 2.64 -16.26 -5.67
CA THR A 92 3.53 -17.11 -6.47
C THR A 92 2.75 -17.90 -7.51
N GLU A 93 1.55 -18.42 -7.16
CA GLU A 93 0.66 -19.08 -8.12
C GLU A 93 0.19 -18.08 -9.21
N LEU A 94 -0.10 -16.82 -8.84
CA LEU A 94 -0.56 -15.81 -9.77
C LEU A 94 0.54 -15.36 -10.73
N ASN A 95 1.74 -15.11 -10.21
CA ASN A 95 2.89 -14.69 -11.01
C ASN A 95 4.20 -15.32 -10.49
N PRO A 96 4.65 -16.44 -11.06
CA PRO A 96 5.85 -17.13 -10.61
C PRO A 96 7.16 -16.38 -10.96
N ASN A 97 7.10 -15.33 -11.78
CA ASN A 97 8.29 -14.60 -12.25
C ASN A 97 8.73 -13.49 -11.29
N ILE A 98 7.92 -13.17 -10.27
CA ILE A 98 8.25 -12.14 -9.29
C ILE A 98 8.88 -12.75 -8.03
N LYS A 99 9.71 -11.97 -7.37
CA LYS A 99 10.26 -12.33 -6.07
C LYS A 99 9.31 -11.92 -4.95
N ILE A 100 9.06 -12.81 -3.97
CA ILE A 100 8.26 -12.51 -2.79
C ILE A 100 9.06 -12.83 -1.54
N THR A 101 9.32 -11.80 -0.73
CA THR A 101 9.91 -11.92 0.60
C THR A 101 8.83 -11.67 1.64
N ILE A 102 8.84 -12.47 2.71
CA ILE A 102 7.90 -12.33 3.83
C ILE A 102 8.61 -11.80 5.07
N ALA A 103 7.92 -10.96 5.84
CA ALA A 103 8.27 -10.56 7.20
C ALA A 103 7.08 -10.91 8.10
N ASN A 104 7.20 -12.03 8.83
CA ASN A 104 6.15 -12.49 9.76
C ASN A 104 6.39 -11.89 11.14
N GLU A 105 6.22 -10.58 11.24
CA GLU A 105 6.47 -9.83 12.45
C GLU A 105 5.66 -8.52 12.46
N LEU A 106 5.36 -8.03 13.66
CA LEU A 106 4.79 -6.69 13.83
C LEU A 106 5.81 -5.65 13.38
N ILE A 107 5.41 -4.79 12.45
CA ILE A 107 6.27 -3.71 11.96
C ILE A 107 6.24 -2.54 12.92
N HIS A 108 7.42 -2.07 13.30
CA HIS A 108 7.63 -0.94 14.19
C HIS A 108 8.95 -0.22 13.86
N THR A 109 9.22 0.89 14.50
CA THR A 109 10.41 1.72 14.25
C THR A 109 11.75 0.98 14.44
N GLY A 110 11.77 -0.13 15.18
CA GLY A 110 12.97 -0.92 15.43
C GLY A 110 13.35 -1.90 14.31
N ASN A 111 12.39 -2.42 13.54
CA ASN A 111 12.63 -3.42 12.48
C ASN A 111 12.39 -2.88 11.05
N LEU A 112 11.50 -1.91 10.88
CA LEU A 112 11.20 -1.31 9.58
C LEU A 112 12.44 -0.74 8.86
N PRO A 113 13.42 -0.08 9.54
CA PRO A 113 14.62 0.42 8.89
C PRO A 113 15.42 -0.63 8.12
N ASP A 114 15.41 -1.89 8.56
CA ASP A 114 16.09 -2.97 7.85
C ASP A 114 15.28 -3.48 6.66
N LEU A 115 13.96 -3.55 6.78
CA LEU A 115 13.06 -3.97 5.69
C LEU A 115 12.99 -2.95 4.55
N ILE A 116 13.14 -1.65 4.86
CA ILE A 116 13.01 -0.57 3.87
C ILE A 116 14.28 -0.38 3.01
N LYS A 117 15.39 -1.06 3.35
CA LYS A 117 16.61 -1.01 2.55
C LYS A 117 16.37 -1.59 1.15
N GLY A 118 16.67 -0.79 0.12
CA GLY A 118 16.46 -1.19 -1.28
C GLY A 118 14.99 -1.22 -1.73
N VAL A 119 14.04 -0.76 -0.89
CA VAL A 119 12.63 -0.58 -1.25
C VAL A 119 12.48 0.75 -2.00
N ASP A 120 11.69 0.77 -3.07
CA ASP A 120 11.40 1.98 -3.84
C ASP A 120 10.16 2.70 -3.30
N ILE A 121 9.19 1.97 -2.78
CA ILE A 121 7.92 2.50 -2.28
C ILE A 121 7.35 1.62 -1.17
N VAL A 122 6.73 2.26 -0.17
CA VAL A 122 6.04 1.58 0.93
C VAL A 122 4.53 1.79 0.81
N LEU A 123 3.78 0.71 0.98
CA LEU A 123 2.33 0.73 1.01
C LEU A 123 1.84 0.34 2.40
N ASP A 124 1.05 1.23 2.99
CA ASP A 124 0.44 1.04 4.29
C ASP A 124 -1.01 0.58 4.13
N GLY A 125 -1.26 -0.68 4.47
CA GLY A 125 -2.58 -1.30 4.53
C GLY A 125 -2.98 -1.67 5.97
N THR A 126 -2.37 -1.04 6.98
CA THR A 126 -2.67 -1.28 8.39
C THR A 126 -4.01 -0.65 8.80
N ASP A 127 -4.55 -1.06 9.93
CA ASP A 127 -5.86 -0.66 10.43
C ASP A 127 -5.80 0.16 11.74
N ASN A 128 -4.60 0.58 12.16
CA ASN A 128 -4.41 1.36 13.39
C ASN A 128 -3.47 2.56 13.17
N PHE A 129 -3.68 3.61 13.94
CA PHE A 129 -2.92 4.85 13.83
C PHE A 129 -1.46 4.71 14.26
N GLU A 130 -1.17 3.92 15.31
CA GLU A 130 0.18 3.74 15.82
C GLU A 130 1.13 3.25 14.73
N SER A 131 0.79 2.14 14.08
CA SER A 131 1.57 1.60 12.95
C SER A 131 1.73 2.62 11.82
N ARG A 132 0.68 3.38 11.48
CA ARG A 132 0.73 4.39 10.43
C ARG A 132 1.69 5.53 10.73
N PHE A 133 1.71 6.01 11.97
CA PHE A 133 2.66 7.05 12.39
C PHE A 133 4.10 6.54 12.35
N GLU A 134 4.36 5.32 12.82
CA GLU A 134 5.68 4.71 12.78
C GLU A 134 6.18 4.50 11.34
N ILE A 135 5.33 3.94 10.47
CA ILE A 135 5.65 3.75 9.05
C ILE A 135 5.96 5.11 8.40
N ASN A 136 5.13 6.12 8.63
CA ASN A 136 5.34 7.47 8.09
C ASN A 136 6.68 8.06 8.55
N GLN A 137 7.01 7.96 9.83
CA GLN A 137 8.26 8.48 10.36
C GLN A 137 9.47 7.87 9.62
N ILE A 138 9.52 6.55 9.54
CA ILE A 138 10.61 5.82 8.89
C ILE A 138 10.66 6.10 7.38
N CYS A 139 9.51 6.23 6.71
CA CYS A 139 9.46 6.62 5.30
C CYS A 139 10.05 8.01 5.06
N VAL A 140 9.78 8.98 5.93
CA VAL A 140 10.38 10.32 5.84
C VAL A 140 11.89 10.26 6.08
N GLU A 141 12.35 9.57 7.13
CA GLU A 141 13.76 9.43 7.48
C GLU A 141 14.58 8.76 6.37
N HIS A 142 14.02 7.73 5.72
CA HIS A 142 14.67 6.96 4.66
C HIS A 142 14.33 7.47 3.24
N GLN A 143 13.63 8.60 3.12
CA GLN A 143 13.25 9.23 1.85
C GLN A 143 12.48 8.28 0.91
N LYS A 144 11.52 7.53 1.47
CA LYS A 144 10.68 6.61 0.70
C LYS A 144 9.27 7.17 0.54
N PRO A 145 8.72 7.13 -0.70
CA PRO A 145 7.30 7.42 -0.90
C PRO A 145 6.43 6.45 -0.10
N LEU A 146 5.39 6.97 0.54
CA LEU A 146 4.41 6.18 1.28
C LEU A 146 3.05 6.32 0.60
N VAL A 147 2.45 5.22 0.17
CA VAL A 147 1.05 5.17 -0.25
C VAL A 147 0.22 4.65 0.91
N SER A 148 -0.50 5.53 1.58
CA SER A 148 -1.37 5.17 2.70
C SER A 148 -2.82 5.08 2.25
N ALA A 149 -3.51 4.06 2.73
CA ALA A 149 -4.93 3.84 2.48
C ALA A 149 -5.65 3.47 3.78
N ALA A 150 -6.90 3.90 3.90
CA ALA A 150 -7.77 3.52 5.00
C ALA A 150 -9.20 3.30 4.49
N VAL A 151 -9.92 2.42 5.17
CA VAL A 151 -11.32 2.10 4.85
C VAL A 151 -12.10 1.82 6.13
N VAL A 152 -13.31 2.35 6.20
CA VAL A 152 -14.26 2.08 7.30
C VAL A 152 -15.69 2.15 6.73
N ARG A 153 -16.55 1.22 7.12
CA ARG A 153 -17.95 1.18 6.65
C ARG A 153 -18.04 1.19 5.11
N PHE A 154 -18.51 2.28 4.51
CA PHE A 154 -18.58 2.54 3.08
C PHE A 154 -17.61 3.62 2.62
N GLU A 155 -16.76 4.10 3.50
CA GLU A 155 -15.85 5.21 3.22
C GLU A 155 -14.42 4.71 3.08
N GLY A 156 -13.68 5.32 2.16
CA GLY A 156 -12.28 5.02 1.95
C GLY A 156 -11.46 6.26 1.66
N GLN A 157 -10.17 6.15 1.86
CA GLN A 157 -9.23 7.21 1.52
C GLN A 157 -7.90 6.67 1.05
N VAL A 158 -7.26 7.40 0.13
CA VAL A 158 -5.92 7.08 -0.40
C VAL A 158 -5.13 8.38 -0.58
N SER A 159 -3.87 8.35 -0.19
CA SER A 159 -2.92 9.45 -0.41
C SER A 159 -1.51 8.91 -0.67
N VAL A 160 -0.68 9.72 -1.31
CA VAL A 160 0.76 9.50 -1.43
C VAL A 160 1.48 10.56 -0.62
N PHE A 161 2.32 10.15 0.30
CA PHE A 161 3.11 11.03 1.14
C PHE A 161 4.59 10.97 0.75
N LYS A 162 5.16 12.13 0.45
CA LYS A 162 6.58 12.33 0.15
C LYS A 162 7.15 13.41 1.08
N GLY A 163 6.90 13.28 2.39
CA GLY A 163 7.26 14.29 3.39
C GLY A 163 8.74 14.66 3.45
N PHE A 164 9.62 13.87 2.81
CA PHE A 164 11.04 14.17 2.64
C PHE A 164 11.30 15.21 1.52
N GLU A 165 10.35 15.42 0.61
CA GLU A 165 10.44 16.46 -0.41
C GLU A 165 10.06 17.84 0.16
N LYS A 166 10.68 18.90 -0.40
CA LYS A 166 10.34 20.26 -0.04
C LYS A 166 8.87 20.53 -0.33
N ASP A 167 8.19 21.17 0.60
CA ASP A 167 6.78 21.57 0.49
C ASP A 167 5.75 20.42 0.38
N GLN A 168 6.19 19.15 0.45
CA GLN A 168 5.29 18.00 0.48
C GLN A 168 4.91 17.63 1.93
N PRO A 169 3.61 17.36 2.20
CA PRO A 169 3.16 16.90 3.50
C PRO A 169 3.57 15.44 3.73
N CYS A 170 3.70 15.05 4.99
CA CYS A 170 3.71 13.66 5.42
C CYS A 170 2.36 13.27 6.06
N TYR A 171 2.18 12.01 6.44
CA TYR A 171 0.95 11.53 7.08
C TYR A 171 0.62 12.33 8.35
N GLN A 172 1.63 12.69 9.14
CA GLN A 172 1.45 13.45 10.38
C GLN A 172 1.13 14.95 10.15
N CYS A 173 1.21 15.46 8.93
CA CYS A 173 0.65 16.77 8.58
C CYS A 173 -0.88 16.75 8.47
N LEU A 174 -1.47 15.58 8.23
CA LEU A 174 -2.91 15.39 8.08
C LEU A 174 -3.56 14.95 9.40
N TYR A 175 -2.90 14.04 10.13
CA TYR A 175 -3.42 13.45 11.37
C TYR A 175 -2.54 13.82 12.55
N SER A 176 -3.17 14.13 13.69
CA SER A 176 -2.50 14.44 14.94
C SER A 176 -2.38 13.17 15.81
N VAL A 177 -1.24 12.99 16.47
CA VAL A 177 -1.07 11.93 17.47
C VAL A 177 -1.96 12.16 18.71
N GLU A 178 -2.28 13.44 18.98
CA GLU A 178 -3.15 13.83 20.09
C GLU A 178 -4.58 14.03 19.59
N GLY A 179 -5.52 13.21 20.03
CA GLY A 179 -6.97 13.44 19.85
C GLY A 179 -7.65 12.66 18.72
N GLU A 180 -7.00 11.72 18.08
CA GLU A 180 -7.66 10.77 17.20
C GLU A 180 -8.25 9.64 18.08
N ASP A 181 -9.58 9.63 18.26
CA ASP A 181 -10.26 8.48 18.81
C ASP A 181 -9.96 7.28 17.92
N ASN A 182 -9.44 6.19 18.50
CA ASN A 182 -9.10 4.94 17.81
C ASN A 182 -10.38 4.23 17.31
N GLU A 183 -11.15 4.86 16.43
CA GLU A 183 -12.20 4.17 15.70
C GLU A 183 -11.52 3.25 14.67
N SER A 184 -11.19 2.04 15.10
CA SER A 184 -10.65 1.02 14.20
C SER A 184 -11.74 0.48 13.26
N CYS A 185 -11.33 -0.03 12.09
CA CYS A 185 -12.23 -0.79 11.22
C CYS A 185 -12.86 -2.01 11.91
N ILE A 186 -12.23 -2.50 12.99
CA ILE A 186 -12.68 -3.63 13.78
C ILE A 186 -14.00 -3.29 14.48
N ASP A 187 -14.14 -2.09 15.03
CA ASP A 187 -15.31 -1.66 15.77
C ASP A 187 -16.48 -1.22 14.88
N ASN A 188 -16.17 -0.73 13.68
CA ASN A 188 -17.15 -0.10 12.78
C ASN A 188 -17.60 -0.95 11.60
N GLY A 189 -16.90 -2.07 11.31
CA GLY A 189 -17.16 -2.90 10.15
C GLY A 189 -16.72 -2.25 8.83
N VAL A 190 -16.68 -3.05 7.77
CA VAL A 190 -16.37 -2.62 6.39
C VAL A 190 -17.01 -3.56 5.39
N LEU A 191 -17.59 -3.00 4.34
CA LEU A 191 -18.12 -3.82 3.24
C LEU A 191 -16.96 -4.30 2.35
N ALA A 192 -16.91 -5.60 2.05
CA ALA A 192 -15.80 -6.24 1.33
C ALA A 192 -15.40 -5.53 0.02
N PRO A 193 -16.33 -5.20 -0.91
CA PRO A 193 -15.99 -4.50 -2.15
C PRO A 193 -15.37 -3.11 -1.93
N VAL A 194 -15.68 -2.44 -0.82
CA VAL A 194 -15.09 -1.12 -0.51
C VAL A 194 -13.61 -1.28 -0.18
N ALA A 195 -13.24 -2.28 0.63
CA ALA A 195 -11.84 -2.60 0.87
C ALA A 195 -11.12 -2.97 -0.44
N GLY A 196 -11.77 -3.76 -1.31
CA GLY A 196 -11.28 -4.11 -2.64
C GLY A 196 -11.03 -2.89 -3.52
N LEU A 197 -11.98 -1.95 -3.59
CA LEU A 197 -11.88 -0.72 -4.36
C LEU A 197 -10.69 0.14 -3.88
N VAL A 198 -10.61 0.38 -2.57
CA VAL A 198 -9.58 1.24 -1.97
C VAL A 198 -8.19 0.63 -2.11
N GLY A 199 -8.02 -0.69 -1.87
CA GLY A 199 -6.74 -1.37 -2.10
C GLY A 199 -6.33 -1.42 -3.58
N THR A 200 -7.29 -1.50 -4.51
CA THR A 200 -7.02 -1.37 -5.95
C THR A 200 -6.52 0.04 -6.30
N LEU A 201 -7.12 1.08 -5.71
CA LEU A 201 -6.63 2.46 -5.86
C LEU A 201 -5.23 2.64 -5.28
N GLN A 202 -4.93 1.98 -4.15
CA GLN A 202 -3.60 1.96 -3.56
C GLN A 202 -2.57 1.34 -4.51
N ALA A 203 -2.87 0.18 -5.11
CA ALA A 203 -2.01 -0.45 -6.11
C ALA A 203 -1.80 0.43 -7.34
N LEU A 204 -2.87 1.08 -7.84
CA LEU A 204 -2.78 2.02 -8.96
C LEU A 204 -1.85 3.20 -8.63
N GLN A 205 -1.94 3.78 -7.43
CA GLN A 205 -1.05 4.87 -7.03
C GLN A 205 0.41 4.39 -6.91
N ALA A 206 0.65 3.18 -6.42
CA ALA A 206 1.99 2.60 -6.38
C ALA A 206 2.62 2.51 -7.78
N ILE A 207 1.89 1.98 -8.75
CA ILE A 207 2.35 1.90 -10.16
C ILE A 207 2.61 3.30 -10.73
N LYS A 208 1.71 4.26 -10.47
CA LYS A 208 1.90 5.65 -10.92
C LYS A 208 3.13 6.31 -10.31
N VAL A 209 3.44 6.03 -9.06
CA VAL A 209 4.66 6.53 -8.40
C VAL A 209 5.92 5.90 -9.02
N ILE A 210 5.92 4.58 -9.26
CA ILE A 210 7.03 3.86 -9.90
C ILE A 210 7.31 4.41 -11.31
N LEU A 211 6.25 4.68 -12.07
CA LEU A 211 6.35 5.16 -13.44
C LEU A 211 6.41 6.71 -13.56
N GLU A 212 6.30 7.41 -12.46
CA GLU A 212 6.22 8.88 -12.42
C GLU A 212 5.08 9.46 -13.29
N LEU A 213 3.93 8.75 -13.33
CA LEU A 213 2.82 9.08 -14.21
C LEU A 213 1.76 9.96 -13.54
N GLY A 214 1.36 10.99 -14.28
CA GLY A 214 0.18 11.82 -13.99
C GLY A 214 0.15 12.38 -12.56
N ASP A 215 -1.05 12.59 -12.04
CA ASP A 215 -1.25 13.01 -10.65
C ASP A 215 -1.13 11.80 -9.70
N GLN A 216 -0.07 11.78 -8.91
CA GLN A 216 0.26 10.72 -7.96
C GLN A 216 -0.40 10.91 -6.58
N LEU A 217 -1.38 11.79 -6.44
CA LEU A 217 -1.98 12.17 -5.16
C LEU A 217 -0.98 12.72 -4.12
N SER A 218 0.22 13.11 -4.53
CA SER A 218 1.18 13.75 -3.63
C SER A 218 0.62 15.10 -3.16
N GLY A 219 0.53 15.30 -1.84
CA GLY A 219 -0.12 16.48 -1.25
C GLY A 219 -1.64 16.55 -1.46
N SER A 220 -2.28 15.42 -1.73
CA SER A 220 -3.74 15.34 -1.89
C SER A 220 -4.29 14.05 -1.28
N LEU A 221 -5.49 14.12 -0.72
CA LEU A 221 -6.26 12.99 -0.23
C LEU A 221 -7.40 12.71 -1.20
N LEU A 222 -7.50 11.50 -1.70
CA LEU A 222 -8.68 11.00 -2.39
C LEU A 222 -9.62 10.40 -1.35
N LEU A 223 -10.80 10.99 -1.21
CA LEU A 223 -11.90 10.46 -0.41
C LEU A 223 -12.85 9.70 -1.33
N VAL A 224 -13.25 8.53 -0.89
CA VAL A 224 -14.18 7.62 -1.57
C VAL A 224 -15.39 7.42 -0.67
N ASP A 225 -16.56 7.80 -1.15
CA ASP A 225 -17.85 7.43 -0.56
C ASP A 225 -18.46 6.36 -1.47
N ALA A 226 -18.42 5.11 -1.03
CA ALA A 226 -18.94 4.00 -1.81
C ALA A 226 -20.46 3.82 -1.67
N LEU A 227 -21.10 4.50 -0.72
CA LEU A 227 -22.55 4.49 -0.60
C LEU A 227 -23.19 5.30 -1.74
N ASP A 228 -22.64 6.49 -2.01
CA ASP A 228 -23.12 7.41 -3.07
C ASP A 228 -22.25 7.31 -4.34
N LEU A 229 -21.23 6.43 -4.38
CA LEU A 229 -20.26 6.29 -5.47
C LEU A 229 -19.59 7.62 -5.85
N SER A 230 -19.28 8.45 -4.86
CA SER A 230 -18.62 9.73 -5.06
C SER A 230 -17.12 9.68 -4.73
N PHE A 231 -16.35 10.44 -5.50
CA PHE A 231 -14.90 10.58 -5.33
C PHE A 231 -14.56 12.06 -5.19
N ARG A 232 -13.89 12.42 -4.12
CA ARG A 232 -13.50 13.81 -3.87
C ARG A 232 -12.00 13.90 -3.57
N LYS A 233 -11.30 14.73 -4.34
CA LYS A 233 -9.89 15.04 -4.09
C LYS A 233 -9.78 16.30 -3.24
N VAL A 234 -9.07 16.21 -2.11
CA VAL A 234 -8.83 17.31 -1.18
C VAL A 234 -7.34 17.58 -1.08
N LYS A 235 -6.94 18.84 -1.11
CA LYS A 235 -5.53 19.23 -0.96
C LYS A 235 -5.10 19.11 0.50
N ILE A 236 -3.91 18.53 0.73
CA ILE A 236 -3.25 18.48 2.03
C ILE A 236 -2.12 19.50 2.01
N SER A 237 -2.08 20.38 3.02
CA SER A 237 -0.98 21.32 3.19
C SER A 237 0.08 20.75 4.13
N LYS A 238 1.37 21.04 3.85
CA LYS A 238 2.44 20.72 4.79
C LYS A 238 2.28 21.57 6.05
N ASP A 239 2.30 20.90 7.20
CA ASP A 239 2.38 21.62 8.48
C ASP A 239 3.81 22.06 8.77
N MET A 240 4.02 23.38 8.87
CA MET A 240 5.32 23.97 9.16
C MET A 240 5.82 23.69 10.58
N LYS A 241 4.99 23.10 11.45
CA LYS A 241 5.34 22.66 12.80
C LYS A 241 5.39 21.15 12.93
N CYS A 242 5.21 20.40 11.84
CA CYS A 242 5.22 18.95 11.87
C CYS A 242 6.54 18.42 12.45
N PRO A 243 6.48 17.62 13.53
CA PRO A 243 7.68 17.10 14.18
C PRO A 243 8.45 16.08 13.34
N VAL A 244 7.82 15.49 12.32
CA VAL A 244 8.42 14.46 11.48
C VAL A 244 9.06 15.07 10.23
N CYS A 245 8.31 15.77 9.41
CA CYS A 245 8.80 16.22 8.10
C CYS A 245 9.31 17.67 8.07
N ASN A 246 9.20 18.39 9.18
CA ASN A 246 9.75 19.75 9.32
C ASN A 246 10.75 19.88 10.48
N SER A 247 11.18 18.75 11.06
CA SER A 247 12.30 18.78 12.00
C SER A 247 13.55 19.24 11.25
N SER A 248 14.05 20.42 11.61
CA SER A 248 15.30 20.96 11.11
C SER A 248 16.41 19.93 11.38
N LYS A 249 16.97 19.37 10.31
CA LYS A 249 18.23 18.64 10.38
C LYS A 249 19.36 19.61 10.54
#